data_3ca99d57c05c3dc26c1a7e564031d17f
#
_entry.id   3ca99d57c05c3dc26c1a7e564031d17f
#
_cell.length_a   1.000
_cell.length_b   1.000
_cell.length_c   1.000
_cell.angle_alpha   90.00
_cell.angle_beta   90.00
_cell.angle_gamma   90.00
#
_symmetry.space_group_name_H-M   'P 1'
#
loop_
_entity.id
_entity.type
_entity.pdbx_description
1 polymer ?
#
loop_
_entity_poly.entity_id
_entity_poly.type
_entity_poly.pdbx_seq_one_letter_code
_entity_poly.pdbx_strand_id
1 'polypeptide(L)'
;MRVTAVSAGAFVAIGANPTATTADYYIPVGNSVTLAMTKASNRVVGITTGTTTIIDFAEGTQSPFGVGDYVSLTGANDSNYNFVHVPVTSVDTSSGVNGYYQSRIVLGYNSSGIITAFSSAGSSAGASLAMSNRLAARTEGGGGIVYAQQVQISGQA
;
A
#
# COMPACT_ATOMS: atom_id res chain seq x y z
N MET A 1 14.01 4.18 1.47
CA MET A 1 14.25 4.74 0.12
C MET A 1 15.22 5.91 0.26
N ARG A 2 16.25 5.97 -0.60
CA ARG A 2 17.17 7.11 -0.69
C ARG A 2 16.74 8.01 -1.84
N VAL A 3 16.61 9.30 -1.57
CA VAL A 3 16.25 10.32 -2.57
C VAL A 3 17.40 11.32 -2.69
N THR A 4 17.82 11.60 -3.93
CA THR A 4 18.95 12.51 -4.23
C THR A 4 18.47 13.58 -5.19
N ALA A 5 18.65 14.86 -4.82
CA ALA A 5 18.42 16.01 -5.68
C ALA A 5 19.72 16.33 -6.45
N VAL A 6 19.73 16.21 -7.77
CA VAL A 6 20.99 16.25 -8.56
C VAL A 6 21.26 17.62 -9.16
N SER A 7 20.34 18.18 -9.93
CA SER A 7 20.58 19.42 -10.68
C SER A 7 19.78 20.62 -10.18
N ALA A 8 18.81 20.40 -9.32
CA ALA A 8 18.06 21.44 -8.61
C ALA A 8 17.62 20.90 -7.26
N GLY A 9 17.33 21.76 -6.30
CA GLY A 9 16.69 21.37 -5.05
C GLY A 9 15.33 20.72 -5.31
N ALA A 10 14.90 19.82 -4.43
CA ALA A 10 13.65 19.10 -4.59
C ALA A 10 12.81 19.08 -3.31
N PHE A 11 11.51 19.25 -3.47
CA PHE A 11 10.52 19.01 -2.42
C PHE A 11 9.99 17.59 -2.59
N VAL A 12 9.88 16.85 -1.50
CA VAL A 12 9.44 15.43 -1.52
C VAL A 12 8.33 15.18 -0.53
N ALA A 13 7.31 14.45 -1.00
CA ALA A 13 6.19 13.99 -0.21
C ALA A 13 6.04 12.47 -0.31
N ILE A 14 5.66 11.82 0.79
CA ILE A 14 5.37 10.38 0.84
C ILE A 14 3.94 10.21 1.35
N GLY A 15 3.19 9.33 0.72
CA GLY A 15 1.83 9.02 1.14
C GLY A 15 1.15 8.03 0.21
N ALA A 16 -0.13 7.84 0.43
CA ALA A 16 -0.97 6.99 -0.41
C ALA A 16 -1.05 7.52 -1.85
N ASN A 17 -1.35 8.80 -2.02
CA ASN A 17 -1.37 9.48 -3.32
C ASN A 17 -0.77 10.88 -3.19
N PRO A 18 0.55 11.01 -2.94
CA PRO A 18 1.16 12.28 -2.62
C PRO A 18 1.28 13.19 -3.84
N THR A 19 1.19 14.49 -3.59
CA THR A 19 1.57 15.55 -4.52
C THR A 19 2.59 16.43 -3.83
N ALA A 20 3.80 16.50 -4.35
CA ALA A 20 4.86 17.30 -3.74
C ALA A 20 4.62 18.80 -3.99
N THR A 21 4.68 19.61 -2.93
CA THR A 21 4.50 21.06 -2.90
C THR A 21 5.73 21.73 -2.30
N THR A 22 5.80 23.05 -2.36
CA THR A 22 6.89 23.84 -1.70
C THR A 22 6.81 23.83 -0.17
N ALA A 23 5.74 23.28 0.41
CA ALA A 23 5.60 23.12 1.86
C ALA A 23 6.14 21.78 2.37
N ASP A 24 6.51 20.87 1.46
CA ASP A 24 7.01 19.55 1.81
C ASP A 24 8.51 19.56 2.12
N TYR A 25 9.03 18.39 2.49
CA TYR A 25 10.44 18.25 2.87
C TYR A 25 11.38 18.61 1.72
N TYR A 26 12.25 19.61 1.96
CA TYR A 26 13.18 20.10 0.95
C TYR A 26 14.54 19.42 1.03
N ILE A 27 15.01 18.96 -0.11
CA ILE A 27 16.35 18.39 -0.31
C ILE A 27 17.17 19.39 -1.15
N PRO A 28 18.23 20.00 -0.60
CA PRO A 28 19.10 20.87 -1.38
C PRO A 28 19.79 20.13 -2.54
N VAL A 29 20.14 20.86 -3.58
CA VAL A 29 20.90 20.32 -4.72
C VAL A 29 22.19 19.65 -4.25
N GLY A 30 22.48 18.47 -4.83
CA GLY A 30 23.67 17.67 -4.48
C GLY A 30 23.51 16.83 -3.21
N ASN A 31 22.42 16.99 -2.47
CA ASN A 31 22.18 16.27 -1.22
C ASN A 31 21.27 15.06 -1.41
N SER A 32 21.37 14.13 -0.46
CA SER A 32 20.53 12.95 -0.39
C SER A 32 19.88 12.83 0.98
N VAL A 33 18.66 12.30 1.02
CA VAL A 33 17.97 11.93 2.25
C VAL A 33 17.54 10.47 2.18
N THR A 34 17.60 9.77 3.31
CA THR A 34 17.00 8.43 3.44
C THR A 34 15.67 8.53 4.15
N LEU A 35 14.63 8.15 3.47
CA LEU A 35 13.26 8.16 3.97
C LEU A 35 12.82 6.74 4.30
N ALA A 36 12.33 6.54 5.52
CA ALA A 36 11.71 5.30 5.94
C ALA A 36 10.27 5.24 5.40
N MET A 37 9.93 4.15 4.74
CA MET A 37 8.57 3.84 4.33
C MET A 37 8.11 2.61 5.09
N THR A 38 7.51 2.80 6.25
CA THR A 38 6.90 1.69 6.99
C THR A 38 5.64 1.26 6.27
N LYS A 39 5.57 -0.02 5.90
CA LYS A 39 4.38 -0.59 5.28
C LYS A 39 3.61 -1.38 6.32
N ALA A 40 2.40 -0.95 6.62
CA ALA A 40 1.43 -1.81 7.29
C ALA A 40 1.06 -2.96 6.34
N SER A 41 0.98 -4.17 6.86
CA SER A 41 0.52 -5.34 6.11
C SER A 41 -0.29 -6.27 7.00
N ASN A 42 -1.23 -6.99 6.40
CA ASN A 42 -2.01 -8.00 7.11
C ASN A 42 -2.33 -9.17 6.18
N ARG A 43 -2.46 -10.36 6.77
CA ARG A 43 -2.85 -11.57 6.04
C ARG A 43 -4.32 -11.51 5.68
N VAL A 44 -4.64 -11.85 4.43
CA VAL A 44 -6.01 -11.97 3.94
C VAL A 44 -6.50 -13.40 4.13
N VAL A 45 -7.70 -13.54 4.71
CA VAL A 45 -8.33 -14.85 4.92
C VAL A 45 -9.57 -15.04 4.04
N GLY A 46 -10.17 -13.97 3.54
CA GLY A 46 -11.32 -14.02 2.65
C GLY A 46 -11.31 -12.88 1.64
N ILE A 47 -11.83 -13.15 0.45
CA ILE A 47 -12.10 -12.14 -0.58
C ILE A 47 -13.50 -12.41 -1.13
N THR A 48 -14.35 -11.38 -1.10
CA THR A 48 -15.64 -11.40 -1.80
C THR A 48 -15.53 -10.54 -3.04
N THR A 49 -15.79 -11.15 -4.19
CA THR A 49 -15.73 -10.48 -5.50
C THR A 49 -17.02 -9.72 -5.80
N GLY A 50 -16.89 -8.65 -6.57
CA GLY A 50 -18.03 -7.82 -6.99
C GLY A 50 -17.56 -6.58 -7.73
N THR A 51 -18.46 -5.61 -7.92
CA THR A 51 -18.13 -4.28 -8.46
C THR A 51 -17.18 -3.51 -7.53
N THR A 52 -17.16 -3.87 -6.25
CA THR A 52 -16.15 -3.56 -5.25
C THR A 52 -15.64 -4.88 -4.69
N THR A 53 -14.39 -4.89 -4.22
CA THR A 53 -13.79 -6.08 -3.62
C THR A 53 -13.80 -5.94 -2.11
N ILE A 54 -14.31 -6.96 -1.40
CA ILE A 54 -14.29 -6.99 0.06
C ILE A 54 -13.15 -7.92 0.50
N ILE A 55 -12.34 -7.45 1.42
CA ILE A 55 -11.22 -8.20 2.02
C ILE A 55 -11.53 -8.46 3.48
N ASP A 56 -11.45 -9.72 3.89
CA ASP A 56 -11.60 -10.16 5.27
C ASP A 56 -10.23 -10.50 5.87
N PHE A 57 -10.01 -10.03 7.09
CA PHE A 57 -8.85 -10.37 7.91
C PHE A 57 -9.22 -11.45 8.93
N ALA A 58 -8.20 -12.09 9.52
CA ALA A 58 -8.42 -13.12 10.53
C ALA A 58 -9.20 -12.56 11.73
N GLU A 59 -10.03 -13.41 12.32
CA GLU A 59 -10.76 -13.08 13.55
C GLU A 59 -9.80 -12.60 14.64
N GLY A 60 -10.23 -11.59 15.39
CA GLY A 60 -9.43 -10.98 16.45
C GLY A 60 -8.33 -10.03 15.96
N THR A 61 -8.13 -9.89 14.65
CA THR A 61 -7.18 -8.90 14.10
C THR A 61 -7.90 -7.64 13.67
N GLN A 62 -7.33 -6.48 14.01
CA GLN A 62 -7.81 -5.20 13.51
C GLN A 62 -7.17 -4.90 12.14
N SER A 63 -7.91 -4.20 11.28
CA SER A 63 -7.36 -3.68 10.05
C SER A 63 -6.33 -2.58 10.36
N PRO A 64 -5.09 -2.69 9.85
CA PRO A 64 -4.13 -1.60 9.95
C PRO A 64 -4.35 -0.51 8.90
N PHE A 65 -5.41 -0.65 8.08
CA PHE A 65 -5.73 0.27 6.97
C PHE A 65 -6.94 1.12 7.32
N GLY A 66 -6.90 2.38 6.89
CA GLY A 66 -7.99 3.36 7.01
C GLY A 66 -8.61 3.71 5.64
N VAL A 67 -9.78 4.37 5.67
CA VAL A 67 -10.39 4.93 4.45
C VAL A 67 -9.45 5.97 3.83
N GLY A 68 -9.23 5.86 2.52
CA GLY A 68 -8.30 6.73 1.77
C GLY A 68 -6.88 6.18 1.66
N ASP A 69 -6.52 5.12 2.41
CA ASP A 69 -5.27 4.40 2.17
C ASP A 69 -5.32 3.69 0.83
N TYR A 70 -4.14 3.50 0.23
CA TYR A 70 -3.99 2.66 -0.94
C TYR A 70 -3.25 1.38 -0.58
N VAL A 71 -3.71 0.27 -1.12
CA VAL A 71 -3.20 -1.06 -0.78
C VAL A 71 -2.89 -1.88 -2.03
N SER A 72 -2.01 -2.85 -1.87
CA SER A 72 -1.66 -3.85 -2.90
C SER A 72 -1.81 -5.24 -2.32
N LEU A 73 -2.40 -6.16 -3.07
CA LEU A 73 -2.54 -7.56 -2.72
C LEU A 73 -1.55 -8.40 -3.50
N THR A 74 -0.87 -9.31 -2.81
CA THR A 74 0.08 -10.25 -3.39
C THR A 74 -0.08 -11.63 -2.76
N GLY A 75 0.37 -12.68 -3.47
CA GLY A 75 0.38 -14.04 -2.95
C GLY A 75 -1.00 -14.73 -2.92
N ALA A 76 -1.98 -14.25 -3.68
CA ALA A 76 -3.25 -14.94 -3.84
C ALA A 76 -3.08 -16.24 -4.65
N ASN A 77 -4.01 -17.18 -4.45
CA ASN A 77 -4.05 -18.45 -5.17
C ASN A 77 -4.28 -18.29 -6.68
N ASP A 78 -4.93 -17.23 -7.09
CA ASP A 78 -5.12 -16.82 -8.49
C ASP A 78 -4.52 -15.42 -8.67
N SER A 79 -3.67 -15.25 -9.69
CA SER A 79 -2.99 -14.00 -9.99
C SER A 79 -3.94 -12.86 -10.32
N ASN A 80 -5.17 -13.16 -10.75
CA ASN A 80 -6.21 -12.15 -11.01
C ASN A 80 -6.65 -11.41 -9.75
N TYR A 81 -6.42 -11.98 -8.57
CA TYR A 81 -6.64 -11.29 -7.30
C TYR A 81 -5.51 -10.33 -6.94
N ASN A 82 -4.33 -10.47 -7.53
CA ASN A 82 -3.20 -9.59 -7.24
C ASN A 82 -3.43 -8.23 -7.92
N PHE A 83 -3.55 -7.20 -7.11
CA PHE A 83 -3.72 -5.83 -7.58
C PHE A 83 -2.69 -4.90 -6.92
N VAL A 84 -2.47 -3.77 -7.54
CA VAL A 84 -1.49 -2.78 -7.08
C VAL A 84 -2.16 -1.41 -6.93
N HIS A 85 -1.98 -0.79 -5.76
CA HIS A 85 -2.34 0.59 -5.50
C HIS A 85 -3.85 0.89 -5.70
N VAL A 86 -4.67 0.18 -4.96
CA VAL A 86 -6.13 0.30 -4.96
C VAL A 86 -6.60 1.02 -3.70
N PRO A 87 -7.55 1.98 -3.77
CA PRO A 87 -8.01 2.71 -2.61
C PRO A 87 -8.91 1.87 -1.71
N VAL A 88 -8.75 2.05 -0.40
CA VAL A 88 -9.69 1.60 0.63
C VAL A 88 -10.84 2.61 0.69
N THR A 89 -12.06 2.15 0.44
CA THR A 89 -13.27 3.00 0.41
C THR A 89 -14.11 2.90 1.66
N SER A 90 -14.00 1.79 2.39
CA SER A 90 -14.69 1.59 3.67
C SER A 90 -13.92 0.61 4.56
N VAL A 91 -14.06 0.78 5.86
CA VAL A 91 -13.54 -0.12 6.89
C VAL A 91 -14.69 -0.48 7.82
N ASP A 92 -14.91 -1.77 8.03
CA ASP A 92 -15.87 -2.31 8.98
C ASP A 92 -15.12 -3.15 10.02
N THR A 93 -15.26 -2.80 11.27
CA THR A 93 -14.64 -3.49 12.40
C THR A 93 -15.62 -4.34 13.19
N SER A 94 -16.90 -4.35 12.79
CA SER A 94 -18.00 -4.98 13.52
C SER A 94 -18.57 -6.23 12.84
N SER A 95 -18.10 -6.59 11.63
CA SER A 95 -18.59 -7.73 10.88
C SER A 95 -17.99 -9.03 11.41
N GLY A 96 -18.53 -9.57 12.47
CA GLY A 96 -18.12 -10.89 12.99
C GLY A 96 -19.29 -11.88 12.98
N VAL A 97 -19.01 -13.13 12.65
CA VAL A 97 -19.95 -14.24 12.86
C VAL A 97 -19.65 -14.83 14.23
N ASN A 98 -20.69 -15.13 15.04
CA ASN A 98 -20.56 -15.73 16.37
C ASN A 98 -19.90 -14.87 17.47
N GLY A 99 -19.97 -13.53 17.38
CA GLY A 99 -19.50 -12.63 18.44
C GLY A 99 -17.99 -12.37 18.43
N TYR A 100 -17.27 -12.84 17.43
CA TYR A 100 -15.88 -12.53 17.21
C TYR A 100 -15.77 -11.33 16.27
N TYR A 101 -14.89 -10.38 16.61
CA TYR A 101 -14.61 -9.24 15.74
C TYR A 101 -13.80 -9.71 14.54
N GLN A 102 -14.33 -9.51 13.35
CA GLN A 102 -13.61 -9.67 12.10
C GLN A 102 -13.51 -8.31 11.42
N SER A 103 -12.31 -7.82 11.21
CA SER A 103 -12.11 -6.61 10.43
C SER A 103 -12.28 -6.90 8.96
N ARG A 104 -13.02 -6.04 8.30
CA ARG A 104 -13.31 -6.07 6.87
C ARG A 104 -13.02 -4.72 6.26
N ILE A 105 -12.46 -4.71 5.07
CA ILE A 105 -12.32 -3.50 4.26
C ILE A 105 -12.95 -3.68 2.89
N VAL A 106 -13.43 -2.57 2.34
CA VAL A 106 -13.95 -2.51 0.97
C VAL A 106 -12.96 -1.73 0.12
N LEU A 107 -12.63 -2.28 -1.03
CA LEU A 107 -11.71 -1.69 -1.99
C LEU A 107 -12.45 -1.17 -3.21
N GLY A 108 -12.02 -0.03 -3.74
CA GLY A 108 -12.47 0.52 -5.01
C GLY A 108 -11.90 -0.27 -6.21
N TYR A 109 -12.02 -1.60 -6.18
CA TYR A 109 -11.53 -2.51 -7.22
C TYR A 109 -12.65 -3.42 -7.70
N ASN A 110 -12.89 -3.45 -9.00
CA ASN A 110 -13.89 -4.32 -9.59
C ASN A 110 -13.28 -5.71 -9.86
N SER A 111 -13.70 -6.68 -9.08
CA SER A 111 -13.28 -8.10 -9.17
C SER A 111 -14.40 -9.02 -9.68
N SER A 112 -15.52 -8.48 -10.21
CA SER A 112 -16.67 -9.27 -10.66
C SER A 112 -16.35 -10.26 -11.79
N GLY A 113 -15.27 -10.01 -12.54
CA GLY A 113 -14.81 -10.92 -13.60
C GLY A 113 -13.95 -12.10 -13.10
N ILE A 114 -13.60 -12.14 -11.81
CA ILE A 114 -12.81 -13.24 -11.25
C ILE A 114 -13.76 -14.37 -10.84
N ILE A 115 -13.70 -15.46 -11.57
CA ILE A 115 -14.57 -16.63 -11.36
C ILE A 115 -13.96 -17.69 -10.45
N THR A 116 -12.65 -17.68 -10.26
CA THR A 116 -11.95 -18.60 -9.36
C THR A 116 -12.21 -18.20 -7.91
N ALA A 117 -12.67 -19.13 -7.08
CA ALA A 117 -12.87 -18.84 -5.66
C ALA A 117 -11.52 -18.53 -4.97
N PHE A 118 -11.52 -17.50 -4.12
CA PHE A 118 -10.36 -17.21 -3.29
C PHE A 118 -10.12 -18.35 -2.29
N SER A 119 -8.87 -18.75 -2.13
CA SER A 119 -8.44 -19.70 -1.11
C SER A 119 -7.22 -19.16 -0.39
N SER A 120 -7.30 -19.09 0.91
CA SER A 120 -6.16 -18.72 1.77
C SER A 120 -5.21 -19.90 2.01
N ALA A 121 -5.57 -21.10 1.58
CA ALA A 121 -4.89 -22.35 1.92
C ALA A 121 -3.79 -22.78 0.94
N GLY A 122 -3.50 -22.02 -0.09
CA GLY A 122 -2.71 -22.51 -1.24
C GLY A 122 -1.23 -22.10 -1.30
N SER A 123 -0.76 -21.15 -0.52
CA SER A 123 0.65 -20.80 -0.52
C SER A 123 1.23 -20.79 0.89
N SER A 124 2.49 -21.21 1.03
CA SER A 124 3.22 -21.20 2.30
C SER A 124 3.36 -19.79 2.91
N ALA A 125 3.13 -18.75 2.13
CA ALA A 125 3.14 -17.36 2.58
C ALA A 125 1.73 -16.76 2.77
N GLY A 126 0.69 -17.32 2.13
CA GLY A 126 -0.68 -16.77 2.14
C GLY A 126 -0.80 -15.45 1.39
N ALA A 127 -2.04 -15.06 1.07
CA ALA A 127 -2.30 -13.75 0.49
C ALA A 127 -2.06 -12.64 1.54
N SER A 128 -1.32 -11.62 1.15
CA SER A 128 -0.98 -10.49 2.01
C SER A 128 -1.41 -9.19 1.36
N LEU A 129 -2.14 -8.38 2.12
CA LEU A 129 -2.47 -7.01 1.77
C LEU A 129 -1.48 -6.08 2.46
N ALA A 130 -0.85 -5.21 1.71
CA ALA A 130 0.13 -4.25 2.21
C ALA A 130 -0.21 -2.83 1.78
N MET A 131 0.07 -1.85 2.65
CA MET A 131 -0.04 -0.43 2.30
C MET A 131 0.87 -0.08 1.13
N SER A 132 0.35 0.64 0.15
CA SER A 132 1.05 1.05 -1.07
C SER A 132 1.33 2.54 -1.04
N ASN A 133 2.42 2.93 -0.40
CA ASN A 133 2.89 4.31 -0.37
C ASN A 133 3.72 4.64 -1.62
N ARG A 134 3.56 5.87 -2.11
CA ARG A 134 4.30 6.44 -3.23
C ARG A 134 5.14 7.63 -2.76
N LEU A 135 6.19 7.90 -3.52
CA LEU A 135 6.97 9.13 -3.41
C LEU A 135 6.56 10.06 -4.55
N ALA A 136 6.24 11.31 -4.22
CA ALA A 136 6.19 12.39 -5.18
C ALA A 136 7.40 13.31 -4.97
N ALA A 137 7.93 13.87 -6.05
CA ALA A 137 8.99 14.86 -6.00
C ALA A 137 8.67 16.02 -6.95
N ARG A 138 8.96 17.23 -6.51
CA ARG A 138 8.87 18.47 -7.30
C ARG A 138 10.21 19.19 -7.20
N THR A 139 10.84 19.46 -8.33
CA THR A 139 12.07 20.22 -8.35
C THR A 139 11.80 21.72 -8.26
N GLU A 140 12.71 22.44 -7.64
CA GLU A 140 12.74 23.90 -7.63
C GLU A 140 12.94 24.42 -9.06
N GLY A 141 12.07 25.33 -9.52
CA GLY A 141 12.11 25.84 -10.90
C GLY A 141 11.61 24.89 -11.98
N GLY A 142 11.18 23.67 -11.67
CA GLY A 142 10.49 22.74 -12.58
C GLY A 142 11.38 21.98 -13.60
N GLY A 143 12.71 22.14 -13.58
CA GLY A 143 13.61 21.52 -14.57
C GLY A 143 14.71 20.63 -14.00
N GLY A 144 14.59 20.17 -12.76
CA GLY A 144 15.63 19.39 -12.10
C GLY A 144 15.47 17.87 -12.22
N ILE A 145 16.55 17.16 -11.87
CA ILE A 145 16.61 15.69 -11.83
C ILE A 145 16.65 15.22 -10.38
N VAL A 146 15.76 14.29 -10.05
CA VAL A 146 15.70 13.62 -8.75
C VAL A 146 15.82 12.11 -8.98
N TYR A 147 16.74 11.48 -8.28
CA TYR A 147 16.86 10.02 -8.24
C TYR A 147 16.24 9.49 -6.96
N ALA A 148 15.40 8.46 -7.08
CA ALA A 148 14.88 7.68 -5.97
C ALA A 148 15.40 6.25 -6.08
N GLN A 149 16.09 5.77 -5.06
CA GLN A 149 16.69 4.46 -4.99
C GLN A 149 16.13 3.67 -3.82
N GLN A 150 15.71 2.44 -4.05
CA GLN A 150 15.37 1.55 -2.95
C GLN A 150 16.67 1.17 -2.23
N VAL A 151 16.77 1.57 -0.96
CA VAL A 151 17.87 1.14 -0.11
C VAL A 151 17.43 -0.15 0.57
N GLN A 152 18.08 -1.24 0.22
CA GLN A 152 17.94 -2.49 0.95
C GLN A 152 18.75 -2.34 2.25
N ILE A 153 18.06 -2.31 3.38
CA ILE A 153 18.74 -2.46 4.67
C ILE A 153 19.05 -3.94 4.79
N SER A 154 20.24 -4.34 4.35
CA SER A 154 20.78 -5.66 4.62
C SER A 154 21.21 -5.67 6.09
N GLY A 155 20.57 -6.44 6.90
CA GLY A 155 20.97 -6.64 8.28
C GLY A 155 19.82 -6.99 9.17
N GLN A 156 19.48 -8.23 9.14
CA GLN A 156 19.12 -9.04 10.30
C GLN A 156 19.24 -10.50 9.84
N ALA A 157 20.33 -11.11 10.12
CA ALA A 157 20.41 -12.55 10.23
C ALA A 157 19.72 -12.99 11.52
#